data_06667dc2782f64832f9cdc541bb30c77
#
_entry.id   06667dc2782f64832f9cdc541bb30c77
#
_cell.length_a   1.000
_cell.length_b   1.000
_cell.length_c   1.000
_cell.angle_alpha   90.00
_cell.angle_beta   90.00
_cell.angle_gamma   90.00
#
_symmetry.space_group_name_H-M   'P 1'
#
loop_
_entity.id
_entity.type
_entity.pdbx_description
1 polymer ?
#
loop_
_entity_poly.entity_id
_entity_poly.type
_entity_poly.pdbx_seq_one_letter_code
_entity_poly.pdbx_strand_id
1 'polypeptide(L)'
;LLIVMLLLSCLAGTLLISTNQNRNLVNQYVSETVELYVSQFQKEMDVMRVELINILESNEATNELPDYFNSESSQVFPILKKISEQLRIQAIWHDSVYGYYEYIGTSNALITSTGTKFSKSVKTSTERFLMVYLSANMTRRQNSLYHEFVKIEDQMYLLTWYMKGQKIAGNLIPLQRIFEDLENCTKGYTILPYIYD
;
A
#
# COMPACT_ATOMS: atom_id res chain seq x y z
N LEU A 1 -2.63 19.70 -62.73
CA LEU A 1 -2.28 18.45 -62.06
C LEU A 1 -1.12 18.65 -61.04
N LEU A 2 0.00 19.30 -61.43
CA LEU A 2 1.21 19.48 -60.62
C LEU A 2 0.94 20.26 -59.31
N ILE A 3 0.14 21.31 -59.37
CA ILE A 3 -0.25 22.13 -58.17
C ILE A 3 -1.07 21.31 -57.20
N VAL A 4 -1.99 20.44 -57.67
CA VAL A 4 -2.82 19.58 -56.79
C VAL A 4 -1.96 18.53 -56.07
N MET A 5 -0.98 17.96 -56.77
CA MET A 5 -0.02 17.00 -56.19
C MET A 5 0.84 17.67 -55.09
N LEU A 6 1.28 18.88 -55.35
CA LEU A 6 2.08 19.66 -54.40
C LEU A 6 1.27 20.04 -53.14
N LEU A 7 0.02 20.44 -53.28
CA LEU A 7 -0.88 20.71 -52.16
C LEU A 7 -1.19 19.43 -51.35
N LEU A 8 -1.40 18.31 -51.99
CA LEU A 8 -1.63 17.03 -51.31
C LEU A 8 -0.39 16.56 -50.54
N SER A 9 0.82 16.74 -51.09
CA SER A 9 2.06 16.40 -50.38
C SER A 9 2.31 17.30 -49.19
N CYS A 10 2.05 18.61 -49.28
CA CYS A 10 2.11 19.53 -48.15
C CYS A 10 1.10 19.17 -47.06
N LEU A 11 -0.13 18.85 -47.44
CA LEU A 11 -1.18 18.47 -46.51
C LEU A 11 -0.84 17.16 -45.78
N ALA A 12 -0.33 16.15 -46.50
CA ALA A 12 0.13 14.92 -45.91
C ALA A 12 1.32 15.12 -44.94
N GLY A 13 2.27 15.99 -45.34
CA GLY A 13 3.42 16.34 -44.50
C GLY A 13 3.00 17.05 -43.21
N THR A 14 2.11 18.03 -43.31
CA THR A 14 1.61 18.73 -42.11
C THR A 14 0.79 17.81 -41.19
N LEU A 15 -0.01 16.90 -41.72
CA LEU A 15 -0.72 15.90 -40.94
C LEU A 15 0.22 14.95 -40.21
N LEU A 16 1.27 14.46 -40.86
CA LEU A 16 2.26 13.57 -40.25
C LEU A 16 3.03 14.27 -39.12
N ILE A 17 3.46 15.52 -39.32
CA ILE A 17 4.14 16.32 -38.32
C ILE A 17 3.22 16.59 -37.14
N SER A 18 1.99 17.03 -37.39
CA SER A 18 0.99 17.28 -36.34
C SER A 18 0.68 16.02 -35.52
N THR A 19 0.52 14.88 -36.18
CA THR A 19 0.23 13.60 -35.51
C THR A 19 1.42 13.18 -34.61
N ASN A 20 2.67 13.37 -35.10
CA ASN A 20 3.87 13.02 -34.34
C ASN A 20 4.08 13.97 -33.15
N GLN A 21 3.84 15.26 -33.33
CA GLN A 21 3.89 16.24 -32.23
C GLN A 21 2.83 15.94 -31.16
N ASN A 22 1.59 15.63 -31.57
CA ASN A 22 0.54 15.26 -30.62
C ASN A 22 0.88 14.00 -29.84
N ARG A 23 1.45 12.96 -30.48
CA ARG A 23 1.91 11.76 -29.77
C ARG A 23 3.01 12.08 -28.76
N ASN A 24 3.97 12.92 -29.11
CA ASN A 24 5.04 13.29 -28.19
C ASN A 24 4.50 14.09 -26.98
N LEU A 25 3.59 15.05 -27.20
CA LEU A 25 2.94 15.79 -26.12
C LEU A 25 2.12 14.87 -25.19
N VAL A 26 1.37 13.93 -25.77
CA VAL A 26 0.62 12.95 -25.00
C VAL A 26 1.55 12.07 -24.16
N ASN A 27 2.61 11.54 -24.76
CA ASN A 27 3.57 10.69 -24.05
C ASN A 27 4.26 11.48 -22.91
N GLN A 28 4.64 12.74 -23.17
CA GLN A 28 5.22 13.60 -22.14
C GLN A 28 4.22 13.84 -20.98
N TYR A 29 2.97 14.17 -21.30
CA TYR A 29 1.93 14.37 -20.28
C TYR A 29 1.69 13.12 -19.43
N VAL A 30 1.62 11.95 -20.07
CA VAL A 30 1.46 10.67 -19.35
C VAL A 30 2.65 10.41 -18.44
N SER A 31 3.88 10.60 -18.95
CA SER A 31 5.11 10.43 -18.15
C SER A 31 5.13 11.34 -16.93
N GLU A 32 4.88 12.64 -17.12
CA GLU A 32 4.84 13.61 -16.03
C GLU A 32 3.76 13.28 -15.00
N THR A 33 2.59 12.81 -15.46
CA THR A 33 1.49 12.39 -14.57
C THR A 33 1.87 11.15 -13.76
N VAL A 34 2.50 10.16 -14.38
CA VAL A 34 2.99 8.95 -13.70
C VAL A 34 4.07 9.31 -12.67
N GLU A 35 5.02 10.16 -13.04
CA GLU A 35 6.09 10.62 -12.13
C GLU A 35 5.51 11.35 -10.92
N LEU A 36 4.51 12.21 -11.13
CA LEU A 36 3.81 12.90 -10.05
C LEU A 36 3.10 11.91 -9.11
N TYR A 37 2.39 10.93 -9.68
CA TYR A 37 1.72 9.89 -8.91
C TYR A 37 2.70 9.06 -8.08
N VAL A 38 3.80 8.61 -8.70
CA VAL A 38 4.85 7.86 -7.99
C VAL A 38 5.44 8.69 -6.86
N SER A 39 5.71 9.98 -7.09
CA SER A 39 6.21 10.88 -6.06
C SER A 39 5.23 11.06 -4.90
N GLN A 40 3.93 11.17 -5.19
CA GLN A 40 2.88 11.25 -4.16
C GLN A 40 2.79 9.95 -3.36
N PHE A 41 2.79 8.81 -4.04
CA PHE A 41 2.78 7.49 -3.40
C PHE A 41 4.00 7.28 -2.51
N GLN A 42 5.18 7.69 -2.95
CA GLN A 42 6.39 7.63 -2.12
C GLN A 42 6.26 8.46 -0.85
N LYS A 43 5.71 9.68 -0.93
CA LYS A 43 5.46 10.51 0.26
C LYS A 43 4.46 9.86 1.21
N GLU A 44 3.40 9.26 0.68
CA GLU A 44 2.42 8.53 1.49
C GLU A 44 3.07 7.33 2.20
N MET A 45 3.92 6.58 1.51
CA MET A 45 4.70 5.49 2.10
C MET A 45 5.66 5.97 3.19
N ASP A 46 6.28 7.14 3.03
CA ASP A 46 7.14 7.73 4.05
C ASP A 46 6.35 8.12 5.31
N VAL A 47 5.14 8.67 5.15
CA VAL A 47 4.23 8.97 6.27
C VAL A 47 3.85 7.68 6.99
N MET A 48 3.39 6.66 6.26
CA MET A 48 3.03 5.35 6.83
C MET A 48 4.23 4.72 7.58
N ARG A 49 5.43 4.86 7.06
CA ARG A 49 6.66 4.40 7.73
C ARG A 49 6.82 5.04 9.11
N VAL A 50 6.67 6.36 9.20
CA VAL A 50 6.77 7.08 10.48
C VAL A 50 5.68 6.61 11.44
N GLU A 51 4.48 6.37 10.95
CA GLU A 51 3.36 5.86 11.76
C GLU A 51 3.64 4.46 12.31
N LEU A 52 4.16 3.54 11.49
CA LEU A 52 4.51 2.19 11.93
C LEU A 52 5.59 2.22 13.04
N ILE A 53 6.59 3.09 12.90
CA ILE A 53 7.59 3.31 13.93
C ILE A 53 6.93 3.84 15.20
N ASN A 54 6.06 4.84 15.10
CA ASN A 54 5.37 5.43 16.24
C ASN A 54 4.45 4.44 16.95
N ILE A 55 3.78 3.53 16.24
CA ILE A 55 2.97 2.48 16.84
C ILE A 55 3.79 1.63 17.81
N LEU A 56 5.02 1.26 17.45
CA LEU A 56 5.86 0.41 18.30
C LEU A 56 6.74 1.19 19.30
N GLU A 57 7.07 2.43 19.02
CA GLU A 57 8.04 3.19 19.84
C GLU A 57 7.40 4.17 20.82
N SER A 58 6.33 4.81 20.40
CA SER A 58 5.72 5.92 21.12
C SER A 58 4.32 5.64 21.66
N ASN A 59 3.71 4.50 21.27
CA ASN A 59 2.36 4.16 21.70
C ASN A 59 2.37 3.61 23.14
N GLU A 60 1.78 4.36 24.08
CA GLU A 60 1.64 3.93 25.47
C GLU A 60 0.94 2.58 25.60
N ALA A 61 -0.16 2.36 24.86
CA ALA A 61 -0.91 1.11 24.93
C ALA A 61 -0.07 -0.10 24.51
N THR A 62 0.72 0.03 23.45
CA THR A 62 1.66 -1.00 23.00
C THR A 62 2.75 -1.27 24.05
N ASN A 63 3.21 -0.23 24.74
CA ASN A 63 4.23 -0.32 25.79
C ASN A 63 3.68 -0.87 27.12
N GLU A 64 2.39 -0.67 27.40
CA GLU A 64 1.70 -1.22 28.58
C GLU A 64 1.44 -2.74 28.45
N LEU A 65 1.49 -3.33 27.23
CA LEU A 65 1.32 -4.75 27.05
C LEU A 65 2.44 -5.54 27.69
N PRO A 66 2.11 -6.51 28.59
CA PRO A 66 3.11 -7.44 29.12
C PRO A 66 3.72 -8.26 27.97
N ASP A 67 4.99 -8.66 28.13
CA ASP A 67 5.68 -9.49 27.14
C ASP A 67 4.94 -10.82 26.89
N TYR A 68 4.33 -11.38 27.92
CA TYR A 68 3.48 -12.57 27.83
C TYR A 68 2.10 -12.26 28.39
N PHE A 69 1.09 -12.52 27.59
CA PHE A 69 -0.31 -12.40 28.03
C PHE A 69 -1.20 -13.44 27.36
N ASN A 70 -2.30 -13.76 28.04
CA ASN A 70 -3.42 -14.42 27.41
C ASN A 70 -4.40 -13.36 26.93
N SER A 71 -4.77 -13.37 25.65
CA SER A 71 -5.68 -12.40 25.04
C SER A 71 -7.09 -12.40 25.70
N GLU A 72 -7.46 -13.48 26.39
CA GLU A 72 -8.71 -13.60 27.13
C GLU A 72 -8.65 -13.01 28.55
N SER A 73 -7.48 -12.57 28.99
CA SER A 73 -7.32 -11.94 30.31
C SER A 73 -8.09 -10.63 30.39
N SER A 74 -8.91 -10.47 31.41
CA SER A 74 -9.70 -9.25 31.69
C SER A 74 -8.82 -8.02 31.87
N GLN A 75 -7.58 -8.18 32.30
CA GLN A 75 -6.62 -7.09 32.49
C GLN A 75 -6.02 -6.58 31.19
N VAL A 76 -5.84 -7.44 30.20
CA VAL A 76 -5.23 -7.12 28.90
C VAL A 76 -6.25 -6.61 27.91
N PHE A 77 -7.50 -7.05 28.01
CA PHE A 77 -8.56 -6.69 27.07
C PHE A 77 -8.72 -5.17 26.84
N PRO A 78 -8.70 -4.29 27.86
CA PRO A 78 -8.78 -2.84 27.67
C PRO A 78 -7.61 -2.30 26.84
N ILE A 79 -6.40 -2.83 27.04
CA ILE A 79 -5.19 -2.43 26.33
C ILE A 79 -5.29 -2.84 24.84
N LEU A 80 -5.68 -4.09 24.57
CA LEU A 80 -5.89 -4.59 23.21
C LEU A 80 -6.95 -3.77 22.47
N LYS A 81 -8.03 -3.40 23.15
CA LYS A 81 -9.07 -2.53 22.61
C LYS A 81 -8.51 -1.14 22.23
N LYS A 82 -7.69 -0.54 23.11
CA LYS A 82 -7.05 0.76 22.88
C LYS A 82 -6.11 0.70 21.65
N ILE A 83 -5.32 -0.36 21.53
CA ILE A 83 -4.46 -0.60 20.36
C ILE A 83 -5.31 -0.74 19.09
N SER A 84 -6.33 -1.60 19.11
CA SER A 84 -7.20 -1.80 17.96
C SER A 84 -7.89 -0.51 17.50
N GLU A 85 -8.31 0.35 18.43
CA GLU A 85 -8.91 1.65 18.12
C GLU A 85 -7.89 2.61 17.49
N GLN A 86 -6.65 2.62 17.96
CA GLN A 86 -5.58 3.41 17.36
C GLN A 86 -5.25 2.95 15.93
N LEU A 87 -5.12 1.64 15.71
CA LEU A 87 -4.94 1.08 14.37
C LEU A 87 -6.12 1.42 13.45
N ARG A 88 -7.36 1.47 14.01
CA ARG A 88 -8.55 1.87 13.25
C ARG A 88 -8.49 3.33 12.82
N ILE A 89 -8.03 4.22 13.68
CA ILE A 89 -7.85 5.64 13.35
C ILE A 89 -6.84 5.77 12.20
N GLN A 90 -5.71 5.07 12.25
CA GLN A 90 -4.73 5.08 11.17
C GLN A 90 -5.33 4.58 9.85
N ALA A 91 -6.10 3.48 9.89
CA ALA A 91 -6.75 2.93 8.70
C ALA A 91 -7.82 3.85 8.09
N ILE A 92 -8.36 4.80 8.85
CA ILE A 92 -9.31 5.81 8.33
C ILE A 92 -8.58 6.94 7.61
N TRP A 93 -7.39 7.31 8.09
CA TRP A 93 -6.60 8.39 7.49
C TRP A 93 -5.98 8.05 6.13
N HIS A 94 -5.81 6.74 5.84
CA HIS A 94 -5.19 6.26 4.61
C HIS A 94 -6.17 5.41 3.80
N ASP A 95 -6.86 6.04 2.85
CA ASP A 95 -7.87 5.37 2.00
C ASP A 95 -7.29 4.24 1.12
N SER A 96 -5.99 4.30 0.81
CA SER A 96 -5.27 3.28 0.04
C SER A 96 -5.01 2.01 0.84
N VAL A 97 -5.02 2.07 2.18
CA VAL A 97 -4.67 0.95 3.06
C VAL A 97 -5.87 0.05 3.33
N TYR A 98 -5.67 -1.27 3.18
CA TYR A 98 -6.65 -2.28 3.60
C TYR A 98 -6.87 -2.25 5.11
N GLY A 99 -5.76 -2.19 5.87
CA GLY A 99 -5.78 -2.14 7.32
C GLY A 99 -4.39 -2.09 7.91
N TYR A 100 -4.35 -1.71 9.17
CA TYR A 100 -3.17 -1.75 10.02
C TYR A 100 -3.23 -2.95 10.97
N TYR A 101 -2.08 -3.45 11.35
CA TYR A 101 -1.97 -4.56 12.30
C TYR A 101 -0.77 -4.39 13.23
N GLU A 102 -0.88 -5.00 14.40
CA GLU A 102 0.23 -5.21 15.33
C GLU A 102 0.29 -6.70 15.68
N TYR A 103 1.48 -7.30 15.54
CA TYR A 103 1.72 -8.68 15.90
C TYR A 103 2.72 -8.74 17.06
N ILE A 104 2.40 -9.56 18.07
CA ILE A 104 3.19 -9.73 19.28
C ILE A 104 3.65 -11.18 19.33
N GLY A 105 4.94 -11.39 19.00
CA GLY A 105 5.51 -12.73 18.82
C GLY A 105 5.51 -13.58 20.08
N THR A 106 5.78 -12.99 21.25
CA THR A 106 5.82 -13.70 22.54
C THR A 106 4.48 -14.32 22.91
N SER A 107 3.39 -13.67 22.58
CA SER A 107 2.02 -14.13 22.87
C SER A 107 1.32 -14.73 21.66
N ASN A 108 2.00 -14.75 20.50
CA ASN A 108 1.44 -15.14 19.19
C ASN A 108 0.08 -14.46 18.94
N ALA A 109 -0.02 -13.17 19.27
CA ALA A 109 -1.24 -12.40 19.20
C ALA A 109 -1.18 -11.41 18.04
N LEU A 110 -2.25 -11.36 17.24
CA LEU A 110 -2.44 -10.43 16.14
C LEU A 110 -3.61 -9.51 16.45
N ILE A 111 -3.34 -8.22 16.46
CA ILE A 111 -4.35 -7.17 16.60
C ILE A 111 -4.48 -6.52 15.23
N THR A 112 -5.69 -6.51 14.68
CA THR A 112 -5.94 -5.94 13.34
C THR A 112 -7.01 -4.88 13.42
N SER A 113 -6.86 -3.86 12.59
CA SER A 113 -7.93 -2.95 12.27
C SER A 113 -8.01 -2.78 10.76
N THR A 114 -9.12 -3.23 10.19
CA THR A 114 -9.40 -3.10 8.77
C THR A 114 -10.35 -1.94 8.54
N GLY A 115 -10.20 -1.26 7.42
CA GLY A 115 -11.19 -0.29 6.95
C GLY A 115 -12.57 -0.95 6.76
N THR A 116 -13.62 -0.15 6.80
CA THR A 116 -15.03 -0.61 6.76
C THR A 116 -15.46 -1.27 5.45
N LYS A 117 -14.60 -1.29 4.44
CA LYS A 117 -14.94 -1.66 3.05
C LYS A 117 -14.81 -3.16 2.72
N PHE A 118 -14.40 -4.01 3.67
CA PHE A 118 -14.04 -5.40 3.36
C PHE A 118 -14.97 -6.43 3.99
N SER A 119 -15.17 -7.55 3.28
CA SER A 119 -16.02 -8.65 3.76
C SER A 119 -15.37 -9.39 4.93
N LYS A 120 -16.20 -10.03 5.77
CA LYS A 120 -15.72 -10.81 6.93
C LYS A 120 -14.84 -12.00 6.53
N SER A 121 -15.07 -12.61 5.36
CA SER A 121 -14.27 -13.74 4.87
C SER A 121 -12.85 -13.30 4.53
N VAL A 122 -12.70 -12.19 3.81
CA VAL A 122 -11.39 -11.61 3.46
C VAL A 122 -10.61 -11.23 4.73
N LYS A 123 -11.28 -10.70 5.74
CA LYS A 123 -10.65 -10.39 7.03
C LYS A 123 -10.05 -11.64 7.67
N THR A 124 -10.78 -12.73 7.73
CA THR A 124 -10.31 -13.97 8.40
C THR A 124 -9.14 -14.62 7.66
N SER A 125 -9.15 -14.64 6.33
CA SER A 125 -8.03 -15.19 5.53
C SER A 125 -6.79 -14.32 5.66
N THR A 126 -6.94 -13.01 5.66
CA THR A 126 -5.84 -12.06 5.87
C THR A 126 -5.22 -12.21 7.26
N GLU A 127 -6.01 -12.30 8.32
CA GLU A 127 -5.52 -12.51 9.68
C GLU A 127 -4.74 -13.83 9.82
N ARG A 128 -5.26 -14.90 9.24
CA ARG A 128 -4.58 -16.21 9.23
C ARG A 128 -3.25 -16.14 8.48
N PHE A 129 -3.24 -15.51 7.32
CA PHE A 129 -2.02 -15.32 6.54
C PHE A 129 -0.99 -14.53 7.33
N LEU A 130 -1.37 -13.37 7.89
CA LEU A 130 -0.48 -12.50 8.65
C LEU A 130 0.12 -13.23 9.87
N MET A 131 -0.68 -13.98 10.63
CA MET A 131 -0.16 -14.73 11.77
C MET A 131 0.94 -15.70 11.37
N VAL A 132 0.73 -16.49 10.32
CA VAL A 132 1.72 -17.46 9.83
C VAL A 132 2.95 -16.75 9.27
N TYR A 133 2.72 -15.75 8.42
CA TYR A 133 3.78 -15.02 7.74
C TYR A 133 4.69 -14.26 8.73
N LEU A 134 4.10 -13.51 9.65
CA LEU A 134 4.85 -12.69 10.60
C LEU A 134 5.58 -13.54 11.63
N SER A 135 4.96 -14.63 12.12
CA SER A 135 5.64 -15.55 13.03
C SER A 135 6.90 -16.17 12.41
N ALA A 136 6.85 -16.54 11.13
CA ALA A 136 8.00 -17.07 10.40
C ALA A 136 9.10 -16.03 10.16
N ASN A 137 8.77 -14.74 10.17
CA ASN A 137 9.71 -13.65 9.89
C ASN A 137 10.26 -12.94 11.15
N MET A 138 9.91 -13.40 12.36
CA MET A 138 10.40 -12.83 13.64
C MET A 138 11.92 -12.89 13.83
N THR A 139 12.62 -13.69 13.04
CA THR A 139 14.10 -13.81 13.09
C THR A 139 14.82 -12.80 12.21
N ARG A 140 14.12 -11.97 11.46
CA ARG A 140 14.73 -10.95 10.61
C ARG A 140 15.38 -9.83 11.44
N ARG A 141 16.12 -8.96 10.73
CA ARG A 141 16.84 -7.85 11.37
C ARG A 141 15.90 -6.91 12.10
N GLN A 142 16.25 -6.61 13.35
CA GLN A 142 15.53 -5.67 14.20
C GLN A 142 15.66 -4.21 13.73
N ASN A 143 14.69 -3.38 14.11
CA ASN A 143 14.64 -1.95 13.79
C ASN A 143 14.73 -1.68 12.28
N SER A 144 14.12 -2.54 11.49
CA SER A 144 14.12 -2.46 10.03
C SER A 144 12.70 -2.44 9.50
N LEU A 145 12.51 -1.65 8.42
CA LEU A 145 11.28 -1.61 7.66
C LEU A 145 11.41 -2.59 6.48
N TYR A 146 10.35 -3.30 6.22
CA TYR A 146 10.24 -4.27 5.13
C TYR A 146 9.06 -3.93 4.24
N HIS A 147 9.24 -4.14 2.94
CA HIS A 147 8.21 -4.01 1.92
C HIS A 147 8.23 -5.27 1.07
N GLU A 148 7.13 -5.98 1.00
CA GLU A 148 7.05 -7.23 0.25
C GLU A 148 5.71 -7.35 -0.45
N PHE A 149 5.73 -7.89 -1.66
CA PHE A 149 4.50 -8.25 -2.36
C PHE A 149 4.05 -9.63 -1.90
N VAL A 150 2.83 -9.71 -1.42
CA VAL A 150 2.25 -10.96 -0.92
C VAL A 150 0.93 -11.23 -1.61
N LYS A 151 0.67 -12.52 -1.87
CA LYS A 151 -0.62 -12.96 -2.39
C LYS A 151 -1.45 -13.55 -1.25
N ILE A 152 -2.65 -13.00 -1.04
CA ILE A 152 -3.61 -13.50 -0.08
C ILE A 152 -4.87 -13.87 -0.87
N GLU A 153 -5.19 -15.16 -0.91
CA GLU A 153 -6.20 -15.71 -1.83
C GLU A 153 -5.87 -15.33 -3.29
N ASP A 154 -6.75 -14.61 -3.96
CA ASP A 154 -6.56 -14.21 -5.35
C ASP A 154 -6.14 -12.74 -5.52
N GLN A 155 -5.84 -12.05 -4.41
CA GLN A 155 -5.45 -10.65 -4.43
C GLN A 155 -3.98 -10.47 -4.04
N MET A 156 -3.32 -9.53 -4.72
CA MET A 156 -1.97 -9.10 -4.41
C MET A 156 -2.00 -7.86 -3.51
N TYR A 157 -1.11 -7.86 -2.52
CA TYR A 157 -0.96 -6.75 -1.57
C TYR A 157 0.50 -6.35 -1.47
N LEU A 158 0.74 -5.06 -1.25
CA LEU A 158 1.98 -4.57 -0.69
C LEU A 158 1.86 -4.65 0.83
N LEU A 159 2.66 -5.52 1.42
CA LEU A 159 2.80 -5.69 2.85
C LEU A 159 3.97 -4.85 3.33
N THR A 160 3.70 -3.86 4.17
CA THR A 160 4.74 -3.05 4.79
C THR A 160 4.74 -3.30 6.29
N TRP A 161 5.92 -3.51 6.87
CA TRP A 161 6.01 -3.76 8.30
C TRP A 161 7.35 -3.33 8.90
N TYR A 162 7.28 -2.88 10.15
CA TYR A 162 8.41 -2.51 10.98
C TYR A 162 8.47 -3.41 12.20
N MET A 163 9.68 -3.86 12.56
CA MET A 163 9.90 -4.78 13.66
C MET A 163 10.79 -4.16 14.72
N LYS A 164 10.37 -4.29 16.00
CA LYS A 164 11.13 -3.91 17.19
C LYS A 164 10.93 -4.93 18.30
N GLY A 165 12.01 -5.57 18.73
CA GLY A 165 11.92 -6.65 19.72
C GLY A 165 11.06 -7.81 19.24
N GLN A 166 10.07 -8.16 20.03
CA GLN A 166 9.10 -9.22 19.72
C GLN A 166 7.78 -8.66 19.15
N LYS A 167 7.78 -7.42 18.66
CA LYS A 167 6.59 -6.75 18.14
C LYS A 167 6.80 -6.33 16.68
N ILE A 168 5.76 -6.46 15.89
CA ILE A 168 5.72 -6.00 14.50
C ILE A 168 4.48 -5.13 14.33
N ALA A 169 4.64 -3.92 13.80
CA ALA A 169 3.54 -3.11 13.30
C ALA A 169 3.61 -3.05 11.78
N GLY A 170 2.47 -3.11 11.12
CA GLY A 170 2.45 -3.06 9.67
C GLY A 170 1.10 -2.68 9.08
N ASN A 171 1.10 -2.55 7.77
CA ASN A 171 -0.09 -2.30 6.97
C ASN A 171 -0.12 -3.15 5.71
N LEU A 172 -1.29 -3.24 5.11
CA LEU A 172 -1.57 -3.93 3.85
C LEU A 172 -2.21 -2.95 2.88
N ILE A 173 -1.63 -2.84 1.68
CA ILE A 173 -2.16 -2.01 0.59
C ILE A 173 -2.52 -2.94 -0.57
N PRO A 174 -3.80 -3.02 -1.00
CA PRO A 174 -4.16 -3.80 -2.17
C PRO A 174 -3.53 -3.20 -3.43
N LEU A 175 -2.80 -3.99 -4.22
CA LEU A 175 -2.18 -3.51 -5.46
C LEU A 175 -3.22 -3.00 -6.46
N GLN A 176 -4.39 -3.62 -6.51
CA GLN A 176 -5.50 -3.15 -7.34
C GLN A 176 -5.83 -1.68 -7.07
N ARG A 177 -5.78 -1.26 -5.80
CA ARG A 177 -6.06 0.14 -5.42
C ARG A 177 -5.02 1.10 -5.99
N ILE A 178 -3.74 0.73 -5.90
CA ILE A 178 -2.63 1.52 -6.46
C ILE A 178 -2.81 1.69 -7.97
N PHE A 179 -3.19 0.62 -8.67
CA PHE A 179 -3.40 0.67 -10.12
C PHE A 179 -4.65 1.45 -10.51
N GLU A 180 -5.76 1.32 -9.78
CA GLU A 180 -6.98 2.10 -10.00
C GLU A 180 -6.71 3.60 -9.84
N ASP A 181 -5.94 4.00 -8.84
CA ASP A 181 -5.57 5.39 -8.62
C ASP A 181 -4.68 5.92 -9.75
N LEU A 182 -3.69 5.13 -10.19
CA LEU A 182 -2.85 5.46 -11.34
C LEU A 182 -3.66 5.58 -12.64
N GLU A 183 -4.56 4.64 -12.91
CA GLU A 183 -5.44 4.64 -14.07
C GLU A 183 -6.39 5.85 -14.06
N ASN A 184 -6.91 6.21 -12.90
CA ASN A 184 -7.72 7.41 -12.72
C ASN A 184 -6.97 8.71 -13.00
N CYS A 185 -5.68 8.79 -12.64
CA CYS A 185 -4.83 9.95 -12.91
C CYS A 185 -4.53 10.08 -14.41
N THR A 186 -4.51 8.99 -15.15
CA THR A 186 -4.13 8.92 -16.56
C THR A 186 -5.33 8.72 -17.49
N LYS A 187 -6.52 9.13 -17.09
CA LYS A 187 -7.80 8.92 -17.79
C LYS A 187 -7.69 9.10 -19.29
N GLY A 188 -8.01 8.01 -20.02
CA GLY A 188 -8.01 7.97 -21.49
C GLY A 188 -6.76 7.39 -22.14
N TYR A 189 -5.74 7.02 -21.36
CA TYR A 189 -4.53 6.35 -21.85
C TYR A 189 -4.43 4.95 -21.24
N THR A 190 -4.23 3.95 -22.11
CA THR A 190 -3.99 2.57 -21.65
C THR A 190 -2.56 2.48 -21.13
N ILE A 191 -2.39 2.42 -19.81
CA ILE A 191 -1.11 2.14 -19.17
C ILE A 191 -1.10 0.66 -18.81
N LEU A 192 -0.09 -0.07 -19.30
CA LEU A 192 0.19 -1.43 -18.87
C LEU A 192 1.31 -1.40 -17.85
N PRO A 193 1.01 -1.49 -16.55
CA PRO A 193 2.05 -1.52 -15.53
C PRO A 193 2.76 -2.87 -15.56
N TYR A 194 4.06 -2.86 -15.74
CA TYR A 194 4.91 -4.03 -15.56
C TYR A 194 5.60 -3.92 -14.20
N ILE A 195 5.42 -4.93 -13.37
CA ILE A 195 6.18 -5.10 -12.14
C ILE A 195 7.35 -6.03 -12.48
N TYR A 196 8.56 -5.51 -12.36
CA TYR A 196 9.77 -6.32 -12.45
C TYR A 196 10.13 -6.82 -11.04
N ASP A 197 10.37 -8.13 -10.92
CA ASP A 197 10.91 -8.77 -9.72
C ASP A 197 12.41 -8.43 -9.55
#